data_d07226319046897bd5a4a8cbca1b21dd
#
_entry.id   d07226319046897bd5a4a8cbca1b21dd
#
_cell.length_a   1.000
_cell.length_b   1.000
_cell.length_c   1.000
_cell.angle_alpha   90.00
_cell.angle_beta   90.00
_cell.angle_gamma   90.00
#
_symmetry.space_group_name_H-M   'P 1'
#
loop_
_entity.id
_entity.type
_entity.pdbx_description
1 polymer ?
#
loop_
_entity_poly.entity_id
_entity_poly.type
_entity_poly.pdbx_seq_one_letter_code
_entity_poly.pdbx_strand_id
1 'polypeptide(L)'
;MTSHIANPSRKHRSHRRTRHAPKVAPKIFFCGDPHGKFDHINWAVKKYRPDAVVILGDLQPPGPIEKILAPALSLTQVWWIPGNHDSDCEEFYDRLWKGPLASHNLHGKVAVVAGMRIAGLGGVFRGQIWMPEVGMNYRAASDFVKRAPKNNLWRGGLPRRHRTSIFPSVYEGLMRQRADILVTHEATASHTKGFDAIDKLAKGLHVRWHFHGHQHEDHDYGLRDGIYGRAVGYRGIIDLNGNVIVPSEIDPRDQIALQQAGEEPAPEVLDSVVFSSDDEFFQRKRRRARRPSVKFGVAHKA
;
A
#
# COMPACT_ATOMS: atom_id res chain seq x y z
N MET A 1 -9.21 -12.10 85.06
CA MET A 1 -8.81 -13.07 84.00
C MET A 1 -9.05 -12.43 82.65
N THR A 2 -8.06 -11.79 82.07
CA THR A 2 -8.15 -11.06 80.79
C THR A 2 -7.32 -11.83 79.75
N SER A 3 -7.99 -12.39 78.76
CA SER A 3 -7.37 -13.17 77.69
C SER A 3 -6.98 -12.20 76.55
N HIS A 4 -5.69 -12.13 76.23
CA HIS A 4 -5.16 -11.45 75.06
C HIS A 4 -5.35 -12.34 73.83
N ILE A 5 -6.09 -11.83 72.82
CA ILE A 5 -6.19 -12.45 71.52
C ILE A 5 -5.13 -11.80 70.61
N ALA A 6 -4.17 -12.62 70.15
CA ALA A 6 -3.13 -12.23 69.23
C ALA A 6 -3.66 -12.08 67.78
N ASN A 7 -3.30 -10.98 67.14
CA ASN A 7 -3.66 -10.64 65.78
C ASN A 7 -2.66 -11.25 64.78
N PRO A 8 -3.04 -12.02 63.73
CA PRO A 8 -2.09 -12.61 62.81
C PRO A 8 -1.59 -11.60 61.79
N SER A 9 -0.27 -11.47 61.72
CA SER A 9 0.47 -10.61 60.81
C SER A 9 0.15 -10.87 59.34
N ARG A 10 -0.30 -9.83 58.61
CA ARG A 10 -0.43 -9.82 57.16
C ARG A 10 0.93 -9.89 56.50
N LYS A 11 1.24 -11.01 55.87
CA LYS A 11 2.39 -11.15 54.96
C LYS A 11 2.17 -10.32 53.70
N HIS A 12 2.93 -9.23 53.55
CA HIS A 12 3.02 -8.49 52.28
C HIS A 12 3.65 -9.37 51.20
N ARG A 13 2.84 -9.84 50.24
CA ARG A 13 3.33 -10.44 49.01
C ARG A 13 3.90 -9.32 48.13
N SER A 14 5.22 -9.18 48.09
CA SER A 14 5.90 -8.33 47.13
C SER A 14 5.69 -8.91 45.71
N HIS A 15 4.86 -8.24 44.89
CA HIS A 15 4.78 -8.55 43.47
C HIS A 15 6.09 -8.13 42.81
N ARG A 16 6.97 -9.09 42.60
CA ARG A 16 8.19 -8.93 41.80
C ARG A 16 7.75 -8.60 40.37
N ARG A 17 7.74 -7.29 40.02
CA ARG A 17 7.62 -6.84 38.62
C ARG A 17 8.79 -7.42 37.85
N THR A 18 8.55 -8.45 37.06
CA THR A 18 9.48 -8.92 36.04
C THR A 18 9.74 -7.77 35.10
N ARG A 19 10.92 -7.15 35.17
CA ARG A 19 11.40 -6.20 34.16
C ARG A 19 11.58 -7.01 32.89
N HIS A 20 10.62 -6.93 31.95
CA HIS A 20 10.84 -7.41 30.59
C HIS A 20 12.01 -6.60 30.02
N ALA A 21 13.03 -7.29 29.53
CA ALA A 21 14.11 -6.67 28.76
C ALA A 21 13.48 -5.87 27.61
N PRO A 22 14.04 -4.72 27.22
CA PRO A 22 13.54 -3.95 26.11
C PRO A 22 13.47 -4.86 24.88
N LYS A 23 12.26 -5.04 24.33
CA LYS A 23 12.04 -5.87 23.15
C LYS A 23 12.74 -5.16 22.00
N VAL A 24 13.76 -5.77 21.41
CA VAL A 24 14.43 -5.24 20.22
C VAL A 24 13.37 -5.01 19.14
N ALA A 25 13.39 -3.84 18.51
CA ALA A 25 12.46 -3.54 17.42
C ALA A 25 12.65 -4.56 16.29
N PRO A 26 11.56 -5.08 15.69
CA PRO A 26 11.68 -6.07 14.62
C PRO A 26 12.31 -5.44 13.38
N LYS A 27 13.13 -6.21 12.68
CA LYS A 27 13.72 -5.83 11.41
C LYS A 27 12.73 -6.21 10.29
N ILE A 28 11.97 -5.25 9.80
CA ILE A 28 11.01 -5.44 8.69
C ILE A 28 11.50 -4.66 7.48
N PHE A 29 11.52 -5.30 6.32
CA PHE A 29 11.85 -4.69 5.04
C PHE A 29 10.61 -4.43 4.22
N PHE A 30 10.55 -3.25 3.59
CA PHE A 30 9.51 -2.85 2.65
C PHE A 30 10.12 -2.76 1.27
N CYS A 31 9.55 -3.49 0.29
CA CYS A 31 10.08 -3.61 -1.07
C CYS A 31 9.09 -2.97 -2.05
N GLY A 32 9.56 -1.99 -2.82
CA GLY A 32 8.77 -1.34 -3.86
C GLY A 32 8.79 -2.16 -5.15
N ASP A 33 7.70 -2.22 -5.81
CA ASP A 33 7.38 -2.53 -7.21
C ASP A 33 8.42 -3.42 -7.95
N PRO A 34 8.51 -4.74 -7.64
CA PRO A 34 9.55 -5.61 -8.21
C PRO A 34 9.39 -5.88 -9.71
N HIS A 35 8.17 -5.74 -10.27
CA HIS A 35 7.88 -5.96 -11.70
C HIS A 35 8.61 -7.18 -12.28
N GLY A 36 8.36 -8.33 -11.66
CA GLY A 36 8.88 -9.62 -12.11
C GLY A 36 10.34 -9.93 -11.76
N LYS A 37 11.08 -9.00 -11.12
CA LYS A 37 12.46 -9.24 -10.65
C LYS A 37 12.51 -9.30 -9.13
N PHE A 38 13.04 -10.37 -8.57
CA PHE A 38 13.05 -10.65 -7.14
C PHE A 38 14.44 -10.94 -6.56
N ASP A 39 15.49 -10.91 -7.39
CA ASP A 39 16.86 -11.29 -6.99
C ASP A 39 17.38 -10.37 -5.88
N HIS A 40 17.09 -9.06 -5.96
CA HIS A 40 17.45 -8.08 -4.96
C HIS A 40 16.80 -8.36 -3.60
N ILE A 41 15.55 -8.88 -3.58
CA ILE A 41 14.84 -9.29 -2.34
C ILE A 41 15.53 -10.51 -1.74
N ASN A 42 15.78 -11.55 -2.55
CA ASN A 42 16.49 -12.75 -2.10
C ASN A 42 17.89 -12.44 -1.57
N TRP A 43 18.62 -11.54 -2.25
CA TRP A 43 19.93 -11.08 -1.82
C TRP A 43 19.86 -10.32 -0.49
N ALA A 44 18.94 -9.36 -0.35
CA ALA A 44 18.80 -8.56 0.85
C ALA A 44 18.42 -9.44 2.06
N VAL A 45 17.50 -10.39 1.88
CA VAL A 45 17.10 -11.33 2.93
C VAL A 45 18.29 -12.22 3.35
N LYS A 46 19.03 -12.76 2.38
CA LYS A 46 20.21 -13.59 2.67
C LYS A 46 21.28 -12.83 3.45
N LYS A 47 21.51 -11.56 3.08
CA LYS A 47 22.56 -10.71 3.67
C LYS A 47 22.19 -10.17 5.04
N TYR A 48 20.97 -9.65 5.19
CA TYR A 48 20.58 -8.85 6.35
C TYR A 48 19.66 -9.58 7.33
N ARG A 49 19.08 -10.72 6.95
CA ARG A 49 18.22 -11.57 7.80
C ARG A 49 17.11 -10.76 8.49
N PRO A 50 16.20 -10.11 7.75
CA PRO A 50 15.05 -9.46 8.36
C PRO A 50 14.09 -10.49 8.97
N ASP A 51 13.30 -10.07 9.96
CA ASP A 51 12.24 -10.89 10.57
C ASP A 51 11.05 -11.05 9.61
N ALA A 52 10.82 -10.04 8.74
CA ALA A 52 9.81 -10.09 7.70
C ALA A 52 10.14 -9.16 6.52
N VAL A 53 9.55 -9.49 5.37
CA VAL A 53 9.54 -8.66 4.15
C VAL A 53 8.10 -8.38 3.77
N VAL A 54 7.79 -7.14 3.39
CA VAL A 54 6.49 -6.72 2.85
C VAL A 54 6.68 -6.12 1.47
N ILE A 55 6.09 -6.73 0.44
CA ILE A 55 6.14 -6.24 -0.95
C ILE A 55 4.94 -5.34 -1.21
N LEU A 56 5.18 -4.12 -1.71
CA LEU A 56 4.22 -3.02 -1.79
C LEU A 56 3.39 -2.98 -3.08
N GLY A 57 3.31 -4.10 -3.79
CA GLY A 57 2.52 -4.25 -5.02
C GLY A 57 3.35 -4.43 -6.27
N ASP A 58 2.67 -4.58 -7.40
CA ASP A 58 3.23 -4.76 -8.74
C ASP A 58 4.29 -5.86 -8.80
N LEU A 59 3.95 -7.02 -8.24
CA LEU A 59 4.83 -8.19 -8.19
C LEU A 59 5.05 -8.79 -9.57
N GLN A 60 3.99 -8.96 -10.38
CA GLN A 60 4.02 -9.51 -11.75
C GLN A 60 4.93 -10.76 -11.88
N PRO A 61 4.76 -11.81 -11.06
CA PRO A 61 5.71 -12.90 -11.00
C PRO A 61 5.80 -13.68 -12.32
N PRO A 62 7.00 -13.84 -12.94
CA PRO A 62 7.15 -14.54 -14.22
C PRO A 62 6.98 -16.07 -14.12
N GLY A 63 6.91 -16.60 -12.91
CA GLY A 63 6.72 -18.03 -12.59
C GLY A 63 6.06 -18.19 -11.21
N PRO A 64 5.98 -19.44 -10.68
CA PRO A 64 5.48 -19.69 -9.33
C PRO A 64 6.28 -18.88 -8.31
N ILE A 65 5.62 -17.92 -7.64
CA ILE A 65 6.29 -16.95 -6.77
C ILE A 65 6.99 -17.59 -5.57
N GLU A 66 6.45 -18.69 -5.06
CA GLU A 66 7.05 -19.46 -3.98
C GLU A 66 8.38 -20.12 -4.38
N LYS A 67 8.58 -20.43 -5.67
CA LYS A 67 9.84 -20.93 -6.18
C LYS A 67 10.86 -19.82 -6.39
N ILE A 68 10.40 -18.69 -6.91
CA ILE A 68 11.24 -17.50 -7.14
C ILE A 68 11.76 -16.95 -5.80
N LEU A 69 10.91 -16.89 -4.78
CA LEU A 69 11.24 -16.41 -3.46
C LEU A 69 11.69 -17.50 -2.47
N ALA A 70 11.91 -18.75 -2.93
CA ALA A 70 12.32 -19.86 -2.07
C ALA A 70 13.55 -19.53 -1.19
N PRO A 71 14.61 -18.83 -1.69
CA PRO A 71 15.73 -18.42 -0.85
C PRO A 71 15.33 -17.50 0.30
N ALA A 72 14.44 -16.52 0.05
CA ALA A 72 13.93 -15.63 1.07
C ALA A 72 12.98 -16.36 2.04
N LEU A 73 12.05 -17.16 1.52
CA LEU A 73 11.06 -17.89 2.31
C LEU A 73 11.66 -18.90 3.29
N SER A 74 12.86 -19.41 3.00
CA SER A 74 13.59 -20.28 3.92
C SER A 74 14.17 -19.55 5.14
N LEU A 75 14.18 -18.22 5.14
CA LEU A 75 14.88 -17.38 6.11
C LEU A 75 13.99 -16.37 6.83
N THR A 76 12.84 -16.00 6.23
CA THR A 76 11.97 -14.95 6.73
C THR A 76 10.53 -15.14 6.26
N GLN A 77 9.60 -14.37 6.84
CA GLN A 77 8.23 -14.28 6.37
C GLN A 77 8.14 -13.28 5.22
N VAL A 78 7.47 -13.65 4.14
CA VAL A 78 7.19 -12.74 3.02
C VAL A 78 5.70 -12.47 2.96
N TRP A 79 5.35 -11.20 3.05
CA TRP A 79 3.99 -10.67 2.95
C TRP A 79 3.88 -9.73 1.76
N TRP A 80 2.68 -9.46 1.29
CA TRP A 80 2.49 -8.62 0.13
C TRP A 80 1.12 -7.95 0.09
N ILE A 81 1.02 -6.89 -0.68
CA ILE A 81 -0.24 -6.31 -1.14
C ILE A 81 -0.24 -6.31 -2.67
N PRO A 82 -1.40 -6.37 -3.36
CA PRO A 82 -1.44 -6.21 -4.80
C PRO A 82 -1.19 -4.77 -5.23
N GLY A 83 -0.50 -4.60 -6.36
CA GLY A 83 -0.50 -3.37 -7.14
C GLY A 83 -1.50 -3.41 -8.28
N ASN A 84 -1.50 -2.41 -9.17
CA ASN A 84 -2.44 -2.35 -10.29
C ASN A 84 -2.12 -3.35 -11.41
N HIS A 85 -0.85 -3.73 -11.56
CA HIS A 85 -0.38 -4.65 -12.60
C HIS A 85 -0.50 -6.13 -12.24
N ASP A 86 -0.77 -6.48 -11.00
CA ASP A 86 -0.84 -7.87 -10.54
C ASP A 86 -2.05 -8.65 -11.08
N SER A 87 -2.96 -7.98 -11.76
CA SER A 87 -4.10 -8.60 -12.44
C SER A 87 -4.14 -8.36 -13.95
N ASP A 88 -3.03 -7.93 -14.57
CA ASP A 88 -2.97 -7.64 -16.01
C ASP A 88 -3.13 -8.89 -16.88
N CYS A 89 -2.63 -10.04 -16.42
CA CYS A 89 -2.86 -11.33 -17.06
C CYS A 89 -3.36 -12.38 -16.06
N GLU A 90 -3.86 -13.52 -16.57
CA GLU A 90 -4.40 -14.60 -15.73
C GLU A 90 -3.31 -15.27 -14.93
N GLU A 91 -2.12 -15.39 -15.51
CA GLU A 91 -0.97 -16.04 -14.91
C GLU A 91 -0.49 -15.30 -13.66
N PHE A 92 -0.40 -13.95 -13.71
CA PHE A 92 -0.03 -13.14 -12.55
C PHE A 92 -1.05 -13.31 -11.43
N TYR A 93 -2.34 -13.18 -11.78
CA TYR A 93 -3.42 -13.38 -10.83
C TYR A 93 -3.37 -14.76 -10.18
N ASP A 94 -3.28 -15.82 -10.97
CA ASP A 94 -3.32 -17.18 -10.46
C ASP A 94 -2.10 -17.50 -9.57
N ARG A 95 -0.89 -17.04 -9.94
CA ARG A 95 0.33 -17.21 -9.14
C ARG A 95 0.26 -16.52 -7.79
N LEU A 96 -0.44 -15.38 -7.70
CA LEU A 96 -0.57 -14.60 -6.47
C LEU A 96 -1.76 -15.04 -5.61
N TRP A 97 -2.95 -15.22 -6.20
CA TRP A 97 -4.17 -15.48 -5.41
C TRP A 97 -4.50 -16.96 -5.25
N LYS A 98 -3.87 -17.85 -6.02
CA LYS A 98 -4.05 -19.30 -5.89
C LYS A 98 -2.79 -20.03 -5.42
N GLY A 99 -1.65 -19.33 -5.35
CA GLY A 99 -0.38 -19.88 -4.88
C GLY A 99 -0.30 -19.94 -3.35
N PRO A 100 0.76 -20.57 -2.82
CA PRO A 100 0.96 -20.73 -1.36
C PRO A 100 1.05 -19.41 -0.59
N LEU A 101 1.49 -18.31 -1.23
CA LEU A 101 1.56 -16.99 -0.62
C LEU A 101 0.24 -16.20 -0.65
N ALA A 102 -0.86 -16.78 -1.16
CA ALA A 102 -2.16 -16.11 -1.18
C ALA A 102 -2.67 -15.72 0.22
N SER A 103 -2.40 -16.54 1.24
CA SER A 103 -2.75 -16.26 2.64
C SER A 103 -1.97 -15.08 3.22
N HIS A 104 -0.80 -14.76 2.68
CA HIS A 104 0.07 -13.64 3.09
C HIS A 104 -0.28 -12.32 2.38
N ASN A 105 -1.33 -12.28 1.58
CA ASN A 105 -1.87 -11.04 1.04
C ASN A 105 -2.51 -10.21 2.16
N LEU A 106 -2.02 -8.98 2.38
CA LEU A 106 -2.50 -8.06 3.41
C LEU A 106 -3.68 -7.18 2.96
N HIS A 107 -4.06 -7.19 1.68
CA HIS A 107 -5.12 -6.32 1.19
C HIS A 107 -6.44 -6.49 1.97
N GLY A 108 -6.92 -5.40 2.55
CA GLY A 108 -8.19 -5.35 3.30
C GLY A 108 -8.15 -5.95 4.70
N LYS A 109 -6.98 -6.26 5.25
CA LYS A 109 -6.85 -6.86 6.59
C LYS A 109 -5.67 -6.29 7.38
N VAL A 110 -5.71 -6.55 8.70
CA VAL A 110 -4.59 -6.31 9.61
C VAL A 110 -4.04 -7.67 10.04
N ALA A 111 -2.75 -7.87 9.88
CA ALA A 111 -2.05 -9.08 10.35
C ALA A 111 -0.93 -8.73 11.32
N VAL A 112 -0.57 -9.67 12.20
CA VAL A 112 0.62 -9.56 13.05
C VAL A 112 1.80 -10.12 12.28
N VAL A 113 2.73 -9.25 11.91
CA VAL A 113 3.94 -9.55 11.14
C VAL A 113 5.15 -9.18 11.98
N ALA A 114 5.99 -10.13 12.31
CA ALA A 114 7.16 -9.93 13.19
C ALA A 114 6.81 -9.18 14.50
N GLY A 115 5.60 -9.39 15.04
CA GLY A 115 5.14 -8.76 16.28
C GLY A 115 4.52 -7.35 16.11
N MET A 116 4.46 -6.81 14.88
CA MET A 116 3.81 -5.54 14.54
C MET A 116 2.47 -5.79 13.83
N ARG A 117 1.44 -5.00 14.14
CA ARG A 117 0.17 -5.04 13.40
C ARG A 117 0.33 -4.22 12.12
N ILE A 118 0.28 -4.89 10.99
CA ILE A 118 0.39 -4.25 9.67
C ILE A 118 -0.97 -4.32 8.98
N ALA A 119 -1.52 -3.14 8.64
CA ALA A 119 -2.69 -2.99 7.79
C ALA A 119 -2.26 -2.87 6.33
N GLY A 120 -2.94 -3.57 5.41
CA GLY A 120 -2.65 -3.48 3.98
C GLY A 120 -3.84 -2.97 3.16
N LEU A 121 -3.60 -1.98 2.30
CA LEU A 121 -4.54 -1.53 1.28
C LEU A 121 -3.84 -1.52 -0.08
N GLY A 122 -3.83 -2.68 -0.74
CA GLY A 122 -3.27 -2.82 -2.09
C GLY A 122 -4.25 -2.43 -3.18
N GLY A 123 -3.75 -2.39 -4.43
CA GLY A 123 -4.49 -1.94 -5.59
C GLY A 123 -4.57 -0.42 -5.69
N VAL A 124 -5.40 0.06 -6.62
CA VAL A 124 -5.51 1.48 -6.93
C VAL A 124 -6.96 1.94 -6.96
N PHE A 125 -7.17 3.25 -6.74
CA PHE A 125 -8.47 3.87 -6.95
C PHE A 125 -8.78 3.95 -8.46
N ARG A 126 -9.94 3.46 -8.84
CA ARG A 126 -10.43 3.55 -10.24
C ARG A 126 -11.82 4.17 -10.26
N GLY A 127 -12.04 5.22 -11.05
CA GLY A 127 -13.30 5.92 -11.11
C GLY A 127 -14.49 5.10 -11.60
N GLN A 128 -14.25 3.97 -12.25
CA GLN A 128 -15.30 3.00 -12.54
C GLN A 128 -15.86 2.33 -11.27
N ILE A 129 -15.07 2.26 -10.21
CA ILE A 129 -15.44 1.69 -8.90
C ILE A 129 -15.61 2.82 -7.88
N TRP A 130 -14.50 3.47 -7.54
CA TRP A 130 -14.44 4.53 -6.55
C TRP A 130 -13.24 5.45 -6.80
N MET A 131 -13.48 6.75 -6.79
CA MET A 131 -12.47 7.79 -6.74
C MET A 131 -12.78 8.69 -5.56
N PRO A 132 -11.96 8.74 -4.50
CA PRO A 132 -12.30 9.36 -3.23
C PRO A 132 -12.80 10.80 -3.31
N GLU A 133 -12.20 11.64 -4.16
CA GLU A 133 -12.56 13.05 -4.30
C GLU A 133 -13.69 13.31 -5.31
N VAL A 134 -14.13 12.26 -6.03
CA VAL A 134 -15.11 12.38 -7.13
C VAL A 134 -16.41 11.66 -6.80
N GLY A 135 -16.33 10.47 -6.18
CA GLY A 135 -17.48 9.66 -5.83
C GLY A 135 -17.28 8.17 -6.05
N MET A 136 -18.29 7.38 -5.71
CA MET A 136 -18.30 5.93 -5.87
C MET A 136 -19.46 5.48 -6.77
N ASN A 137 -19.21 4.46 -7.59
CA ASN A 137 -20.23 3.77 -8.37
C ASN A 137 -20.64 2.44 -7.73
N TYR A 138 -19.69 1.78 -7.06
CA TYR A 138 -19.92 0.49 -6.39
C TYR A 138 -19.23 0.49 -5.03
N ARG A 139 -20.00 0.18 -3.98
CA ARG A 139 -19.46 0.12 -2.62
C ARG A 139 -18.66 -1.16 -2.38
N ALA A 140 -19.12 -2.27 -2.92
CA ALA A 140 -18.50 -3.58 -2.74
C ALA A 140 -18.35 -4.32 -4.09
N ALA A 141 -17.43 -5.29 -4.13
CA ALA A 141 -17.24 -6.15 -5.29
C ALA A 141 -18.54 -6.90 -5.68
N SER A 142 -19.32 -7.31 -4.69
CA SER A 142 -20.62 -7.95 -4.91
C SER A 142 -21.62 -7.05 -5.63
N ASP A 143 -21.58 -5.74 -5.40
CA ASP A 143 -22.49 -4.78 -6.04
C ASP A 143 -22.17 -4.64 -7.53
N PHE A 144 -20.87 -4.66 -7.87
CA PHE A 144 -20.43 -4.69 -9.27
C PHE A 144 -20.90 -5.97 -9.95
N VAL A 145 -20.64 -7.13 -9.36
CA VAL A 145 -20.97 -8.44 -9.94
C VAL A 145 -22.48 -8.58 -10.17
N LYS A 146 -23.32 -8.07 -9.25
CA LYS A 146 -24.78 -8.10 -9.38
C LYS A 146 -25.30 -7.23 -10.53
N ARG A 147 -24.62 -6.12 -10.85
CA ARG A 147 -25.08 -5.15 -11.86
C ARG A 147 -24.41 -5.31 -13.21
N ALA A 148 -23.24 -5.95 -13.27
CA ALA A 148 -22.48 -6.13 -14.49
C ALA A 148 -23.15 -7.17 -15.41
N PRO A 149 -23.18 -6.93 -16.73
CA PRO A 149 -23.55 -7.94 -17.71
C PRO A 149 -22.65 -9.19 -17.57
N LYS A 150 -23.23 -10.38 -17.79
CA LYS A 150 -22.49 -11.67 -17.60
C LYS A 150 -21.22 -11.76 -18.44
N ASN A 151 -21.22 -11.19 -19.66
CA ASN A 151 -20.07 -11.16 -20.56
C ASN A 151 -18.93 -10.24 -20.07
N ASN A 152 -19.20 -9.35 -19.11
CA ASN A 152 -18.21 -8.49 -18.50
C ASN A 152 -17.61 -9.11 -17.22
N LEU A 153 -18.08 -10.29 -16.81
CA LEU A 153 -17.56 -11.00 -15.65
C LEU A 153 -16.41 -11.93 -16.08
N TRP A 154 -15.39 -12.00 -15.24
CA TRP A 154 -14.28 -12.94 -15.41
C TRP A 154 -14.41 -14.07 -14.39
N ARG A 155 -14.45 -15.32 -14.86
CA ARG A 155 -14.65 -16.51 -13.99
C ARG A 155 -15.85 -16.38 -13.05
N GLY A 156 -16.95 -15.79 -13.53
CA GLY A 156 -18.17 -15.57 -12.75
C GLY A 156 -18.09 -14.49 -11.66
N GLY A 157 -17.00 -13.73 -11.60
CA GLY A 157 -16.77 -12.68 -10.60
C GLY A 157 -16.33 -11.36 -11.23
N LEU A 158 -15.63 -10.54 -10.45
CA LEU A 158 -15.09 -9.28 -10.93
C LEU A 158 -14.27 -9.46 -12.20
N PRO A 159 -14.35 -8.53 -13.18
CA PRO A 159 -13.37 -8.44 -14.25
C PRO A 159 -11.96 -8.42 -13.68
N ARG A 160 -11.02 -9.02 -14.39
CA ARG A 160 -9.62 -9.15 -13.91
C ARG A 160 -9.05 -7.83 -13.45
N ARG A 161 -9.21 -6.76 -14.24
CA ARG A 161 -8.79 -5.40 -13.89
C ARG A 161 -9.31 -4.92 -12.52
N HIS A 162 -10.54 -5.26 -12.15
CA HIS A 162 -11.13 -4.82 -10.88
C HIS A 162 -10.74 -5.70 -9.68
N ARG A 163 -9.93 -6.75 -9.88
CA ARG A 163 -9.33 -7.53 -8.79
C ARG A 163 -8.28 -6.74 -7.99
N THR A 164 -7.76 -5.68 -8.61
CA THR A 164 -6.83 -4.73 -7.99
C THR A 164 -7.42 -3.31 -7.90
N SER A 165 -8.75 -3.18 -7.87
CA SER A 165 -9.42 -1.92 -7.55
C SER A 165 -9.75 -1.85 -6.08
N ILE A 166 -9.53 -0.69 -5.48
CA ILE A 166 -9.93 -0.42 -4.09
C ILE A 166 -11.44 -0.17 -4.06
N PHE A 167 -12.16 -1.01 -3.28
CA PHE A 167 -13.59 -0.81 -3.02
C PHE A 167 -13.81 -0.09 -1.69
N PRO A 168 -14.80 0.82 -1.61
CA PRO A 168 -15.13 1.51 -0.35
C PRO A 168 -15.33 0.58 0.84
N SER A 169 -15.98 -0.58 0.64
CA SER A 169 -16.22 -1.56 1.72
C SER A 169 -14.94 -2.12 2.33
N VAL A 170 -13.87 -2.29 1.53
CA VAL A 170 -12.55 -2.74 2.01
C VAL A 170 -11.89 -1.65 2.84
N TYR A 171 -11.87 -0.44 2.30
CA TYR A 171 -11.36 0.75 2.99
C TYR A 171 -12.09 1.00 4.32
N GLU A 172 -13.42 1.02 4.32
CA GLU A 172 -14.25 1.19 5.51
C GLU A 172 -14.04 0.06 6.53
N GLY A 173 -13.78 -1.17 6.05
CA GLY A 173 -13.44 -2.31 6.89
C GLY A 173 -12.13 -2.10 7.65
N LEU A 174 -11.12 -1.54 7.00
CA LEU A 174 -9.84 -1.16 7.63
C LEU A 174 -10.01 0.01 8.61
N MET A 175 -10.78 1.04 8.25
CA MET A 175 -11.03 2.21 9.11
C MET A 175 -11.57 1.86 10.50
N ARG A 176 -12.16 0.69 10.68
CA ARG A 176 -12.68 0.21 11.97
C ARG A 176 -11.66 -0.58 12.79
N GLN A 177 -10.42 -0.70 12.31
CA GLN A 177 -9.37 -1.47 12.95
C GLN A 177 -8.28 -0.58 13.54
N ARG A 178 -7.24 -1.20 14.11
CA ARG A 178 -6.04 -0.54 14.64
C ARG A 178 -4.82 -1.26 14.13
N ALA A 179 -3.81 -0.49 13.74
CA ALA A 179 -2.54 -1.03 13.27
C ALA A 179 -1.36 -0.19 13.80
N ASP A 180 -0.15 -0.71 13.67
CA ASP A 180 1.08 0.00 13.99
C ASP A 180 1.69 0.59 12.70
N ILE A 181 1.50 -0.12 11.58
CA ILE A 181 2.01 0.21 10.24
C ILE A 181 0.85 0.10 9.25
N LEU A 182 0.76 1.06 8.30
CA LEU A 182 -0.06 0.95 7.11
C LEU A 182 0.86 0.74 5.90
N VAL A 183 0.55 -0.24 5.06
CA VAL A 183 1.16 -0.40 3.74
C VAL A 183 0.10 -0.23 2.67
N THR A 184 0.38 0.59 1.66
CA THR A 184 -0.54 0.84 0.54
C THR A 184 0.21 0.74 -0.78
N HIS A 185 -0.52 0.53 -1.88
CA HIS A 185 0.08 0.72 -3.19
C HIS A 185 -0.06 2.18 -3.61
N GLU A 186 -1.22 2.80 -3.39
CA GLU A 186 -1.45 4.24 -3.62
C GLU A 186 -0.73 5.13 -2.60
N ALA A 187 -0.34 6.32 -3.06
CA ALA A 187 0.35 7.33 -2.27
C ALA A 187 -0.57 8.17 -1.40
N THR A 188 -0.03 8.78 -0.33
CA THR A 188 -0.67 9.84 0.47
C THR A 188 -0.79 11.15 -0.32
N ALA A 189 -1.61 12.09 0.16
CA ALA A 189 -1.72 13.44 -0.40
C ALA A 189 -0.40 14.25 -0.34
N SER A 190 0.59 13.77 0.40
CA SER A 190 1.95 14.34 0.38
C SER A 190 2.64 14.16 -0.98
N HIS A 191 2.24 13.18 -1.76
CA HIS A 191 2.66 13.02 -3.14
C HIS A 191 1.72 13.75 -4.09
N THR A 192 2.23 14.33 -5.18
CA THR A 192 1.43 15.11 -6.15
C THR A 192 0.30 14.33 -6.80
N LYS A 193 0.47 13.00 -6.94
CA LYS A 193 -0.53 12.05 -7.45
C LYS A 193 -1.24 11.26 -6.33
N GLY A 194 -1.05 11.64 -5.06
CA GLY A 194 -1.58 10.91 -3.91
C GLY A 194 -3.01 11.30 -3.53
N PHE A 195 -3.54 10.67 -2.49
CA PHE A 195 -4.94 10.77 -2.07
C PHE A 195 -5.09 11.07 -0.58
N ASP A 196 -5.90 12.09 -0.24
CA ASP A 196 -6.31 12.39 1.14
C ASP A 196 -6.95 11.18 1.84
N ALA A 197 -7.58 10.30 1.08
CA ALA A 197 -8.18 9.09 1.61
C ALA A 197 -7.14 8.17 2.28
N ILE A 198 -5.90 8.13 1.78
CA ILE A 198 -4.82 7.34 2.39
C ILE A 198 -4.39 7.97 3.73
N ASP A 199 -4.26 9.30 3.80
CA ASP A 199 -3.95 10.00 5.06
C ASP A 199 -5.05 9.80 6.10
N LYS A 200 -6.32 9.87 5.69
CA LYS A 200 -7.47 9.59 6.56
C LYS A 200 -7.45 8.16 7.08
N LEU A 201 -7.10 7.18 6.22
CA LEU A 201 -6.98 5.78 6.62
C LEU A 201 -5.85 5.59 7.64
N ALA A 202 -4.67 6.17 7.40
CA ALA A 202 -3.53 6.10 8.30
C ALA A 202 -3.88 6.66 9.70
N LYS A 203 -4.54 7.83 9.74
CA LYS A 203 -5.05 8.44 10.98
C LYS A 203 -6.11 7.58 11.66
N GLY A 204 -7.06 7.03 10.89
CA GLY A 204 -8.14 6.18 11.41
C GLY A 204 -7.64 4.88 12.03
N LEU A 205 -6.61 4.27 11.45
CA LEU A 205 -5.92 3.10 11.96
C LEU A 205 -5.00 3.41 13.16
N HIS A 206 -4.67 4.68 13.44
CA HIS A 206 -3.72 5.15 14.44
C HIS A 206 -2.30 4.59 14.23
N VAL A 207 -1.85 4.52 12.96
CA VAL A 207 -0.51 4.02 12.65
C VAL A 207 0.56 5.05 12.96
N ARG A 208 1.79 4.57 13.16
CA ARG A 208 2.99 5.41 13.29
C ARG A 208 3.82 5.45 12.02
N TRP A 209 3.65 4.47 11.13
CA TRP A 209 4.40 4.35 9.88
C TRP A 209 3.46 4.06 8.73
N HIS A 210 3.74 4.68 7.59
CA HIS A 210 3.09 4.41 6.33
C HIS A 210 4.13 4.26 5.22
N PHE A 211 4.06 3.14 4.49
CA PHE A 211 4.92 2.86 3.34
C PHE A 211 4.06 2.58 2.12
N HIS A 212 4.46 3.09 0.95
CA HIS A 212 3.75 2.84 -0.30
C HIS A 212 4.70 2.65 -1.50
N GLY A 213 4.20 2.01 -2.57
CA GLY A 213 4.85 1.86 -3.88
C GLY A 213 4.22 2.75 -4.95
N HIS A 214 4.02 2.18 -6.15
CA HIS A 214 3.26 2.69 -7.29
C HIS A 214 3.87 3.87 -8.05
N GLN A 215 4.49 4.81 -7.39
CA GLN A 215 5.02 6.02 -8.05
C GLN A 215 6.45 5.83 -8.57
N HIS A 216 7.07 4.68 -8.28
CA HIS A 216 8.45 4.31 -8.63
C HIS A 216 9.52 5.28 -8.12
N GLU A 217 9.12 6.25 -7.32
CA GLU A 217 10.00 7.25 -6.71
C GLU A 217 10.34 6.85 -5.27
N ASP A 218 11.61 7.01 -4.88
CA ASP A 218 12.02 6.88 -3.47
C ASP A 218 11.92 8.26 -2.83
N HIS A 219 10.96 8.45 -1.90
CA HIS A 219 10.73 9.75 -1.29
C HIS A 219 10.42 9.67 0.20
N ASP A 220 11.17 10.41 1.01
CA ASP A 220 10.95 10.56 2.44
C ASP A 220 10.05 11.76 2.72
N TYR A 221 8.80 11.50 3.12
CA TYR A 221 7.86 12.57 3.51
C TYR A 221 8.10 13.05 4.95
N GLY A 222 8.95 12.34 5.71
CA GLY A 222 9.22 12.63 7.10
C GLY A 222 8.03 12.38 8.03
N LEU A 223 8.08 13.00 9.21
CA LEU A 223 7.03 12.89 10.21
C LEU A 223 5.97 13.98 9.98
N ARG A 224 4.74 13.57 9.70
CA ARG A 224 3.57 14.46 9.54
C ARG A 224 2.40 13.96 10.37
N ASP A 225 1.83 14.81 11.20
CA ASP A 225 0.71 14.46 12.10
C ASP A 225 0.98 13.22 12.99
N GLY A 226 2.25 13.00 13.37
CA GLY A 226 2.67 11.85 14.17
C GLY A 226 2.85 10.55 13.39
N ILE A 227 2.75 10.58 12.05
CA ILE A 227 2.92 9.45 11.14
C ILE A 227 4.16 9.68 10.30
N TYR A 228 5.12 8.75 10.35
CA TYR A 228 6.26 8.73 9.43
C TYR A 228 5.84 8.12 8.12
N GLY A 229 5.98 8.84 7.03
CA GLY A 229 5.57 8.44 5.68
C GLY A 229 6.75 8.30 4.73
N ARG A 230 6.76 7.23 3.91
CA ARG A 230 7.79 7.00 2.91
C ARG A 230 7.28 6.28 1.67
N ALA A 231 7.63 6.80 0.49
CA ALA A 231 7.55 6.07 -0.76
C ALA A 231 8.77 5.15 -0.90
N VAL A 232 8.56 3.96 -1.42
CA VAL A 232 9.61 3.01 -1.77
C VAL A 232 9.63 2.89 -3.29
N GLY A 233 10.72 3.32 -3.91
CA GLY A 233 10.82 3.40 -5.35
C GLY A 233 10.99 2.03 -6.02
N TYR A 234 11.07 2.06 -7.34
CA TYR A 234 11.14 0.91 -8.21
C TYR A 234 12.26 -0.05 -7.81
N ARG A 235 11.91 -1.27 -7.38
CA ARG A 235 12.83 -2.29 -6.86
C ARG A 235 13.68 -1.87 -5.67
N GLY A 236 13.32 -0.79 -5.00
CA GLY A 236 13.97 -0.36 -3.78
C GLY A 236 13.59 -1.23 -2.58
N ILE A 237 14.47 -1.26 -1.58
CA ILE A 237 14.17 -1.88 -0.28
C ILE A 237 14.61 -0.93 0.83
N ILE A 238 13.71 -0.67 1.77
CA ILE A 238 13.99 0.10 2.97
C ILE A 238 13.63 -0.69 4.23
N ASP A 239 14.17 -0.29 5.38
CA ASP A 239 13.78 -0.83 6.67
C ASP A 239 12.67 0.01 7.34
N LEU A 240 12.22 -0.41 8.53
CA LEU A 240 11.19 0.27 9.32
C LEU A 240 11.58 1.72 9.71
N ASN A 241 12.87 2.03 9.79
CA ASN A 241 13.39 3.36 10.12
C ASN A 241 13.59 4.24 8.88
N GLY A 242 13.28 3.73 7.68
CA GLY A 242 13.48 4.42 6.41
C GLY A 242 14.91 4.32 5.87
N ASN A 243 15.79 3.53 6.49
CA ASN A 243 17.14 3.32 5.96
C ASN A 243 17.09 2.53 4.67
N VAL A 244 17.81 2.99 3.66
CA VAL A 244 17.91 2.31 2.35
C VAL A 244 18.76 1.06 2.50
N ILE A 245 18.17 -0.10 2.22
CA ILE A 245 18.84 -1.41 2.21
C ILE A 245 19.30 -1.77 0.79
N VAL A 246 18.45 -1.48 -0.21
CA VAL A 246 18.73 -1.57 -1.64
C VAL A 246 18.24 -0.27 -2.28
N PRO A 247 19.10 0.50 -2.93
CA PRO A 247 18.68 1.68 -3.68
C PRO A 247 17.66 1.34 -4.76
N SER A 248 16.72 2.24 -4.99
CA SER A 248 15.76 2.11 -6.09
C SER A 248 16.46 2.19 -7.45
N GLU A 249 16.00 1.39 -8.39
CA GLU A 249 16.37 1.52 -9.81
C GLU A 249 15.52 2.63 -10.46
N ILE A 250 15.97 3.17 -11.59
CA ILE A 250 15.15 4.02 -12.44
C ILE A 250 14.23 3.12 -13.27
N ASP A 251 12.93 3.41 -13.30
CA ASP A 251 12.01 2.71 -14.20
C ASP A 251 12.48 2.88 -15.66
N PRO A 252 12.57 1.82 -16.45
CA PRO A 252 12.93 1.94 -17.88
C PRO A 252 12.08 2.93 -18.66
N ARG A 253 10.82 3.13 -18.28
CA ARG A 253 9.93 4.13 -18.91
C ARG A 253 10.38 5.56 -18.61
N ASP A 254 10.78 5.83 -17.37
CA ASP A 254 11.29 7.14 -16.97
C ASP A 254 12.70 7.38 -17.55
N GLN A 255 13.48 6.32 -17.70
CA GLN A 255 14.80 6.38 -18.33
C GLN A 255 14.72 6.84 -19.79
N ILE A 256 13.72 6.33 -20.54
CA ILE A 256 13.44 6.78 -21.91
C ILE A 256 13.01 8.25 -21.92
N ALA A 257 12.12 8.65 -21.00
CA ALA A 257 11.68 10.05 -20.89
C ALA A 257 12.84 11.01 -20.56
N LEU A 258 13.75 10.60 -19.67
CA LEU A 258 14.96 11.38 -19.32
C LEU A 258 15.94 11.50 -20.49
N GLN A 259 16.12 10.43 -21.27
CA GLN A 259 16.94 10.45 -22.48
C GLN A 259 16.37 11.39 -23.54
N GLN A 260 15.06 11.35 -23.76
CA GLN A 260 14.36 12.24 -24.69
C GLN A 260 14.38 13.70 -24.25
N ALA A 261 14.35 13.97 -22.94
CA ALA A 261 14.43 15.32 -22.40
C ALA A 261 15.85 15.91 -22.46
N GLY A 262 16.90 15.08 -22.55
CA GLY A 262 18.29 15.48 -22.76
C GLY A 262 18.65 15.78 -24.23
N GLU A 263 17.85 15.29 -25.17
CA GLU A 263 17.87 15.72 -26.56
C GLU A 263 16.98 16.96 -26.63
N GLU A 264 17.53 18.18 -26.85
CA GLU A 264 16.73 19.42 -26.95
C GLU A 264 15.51 19.19 -27.83
N PRO A 265 14.28 19.27 -27.31
CA PRO A 265 13.10 19.16 -28.15
C PRO A 265 13.04 20.40 -29.02
N ALA A 266 12.91 20.21 -30.32
CA ALA A 266 12.34 21.25 -31.19
C ALA A 266 11.00 21.72 -30.55
N PRO A 267 10.65 23.02 -30.58
CA PRO A 267 9.58 23.62 -29.77
C PRO A 267 8.14 23.20 -30.15
N GLU A 268 7.95 22.04 -30.71
CA GLU A 268 6.62 21.50 -31.03
C GLU A 268 6.54 20.04 -30.63
N VAL A 269 5.60 19.75 -29.76
CA VAL A 269 4.87 18.52 -29.42
C VAL A 269 4.91 18.19 -27.93
N LEU A 270 4.11 18.92 -27.18
CA LEU A 270 3.67 18.58 -25.81
C LEU A 270 2.33 17.81 -25.87
N ASP A 271 2.18 16.80 -26.74
CA ASP A 271 0.90 16.09 -26.89
C ASP A 271 0.97 14.58 -27.04
N SER A 272 2.08 13.93 -26.69
CA SER A 272 2.12 12.46 -26.77
C SER A 272 2.91 11.77 -25.64
N VAL A 273 2.58 12.06 -24.40
CA VAL A 273 2.83 11.10 -23.33
C VAL A 273 1.64 10.14 -23.33
N VAL A 274 1.84 8.95 -23.84
CA VAL A 274 0.84 7.89 -23.86
C VAL A 274 0.62 7.42 -22.42
N PHE A 275 -0.23 8.13 -21.69
CA PHE A 275 -0.86 7.60 -20.49
C PHE A 275 -1.81 6.48 -20.92
N SER A 276 -1.87 5.38 -20.16
CA SER A 276 -2.89 4.37 -20.39
C SER A 276 -4.25 5.05 -20.43
N SER A 277 -5.20 4.55 -21.24
CA SER A 277 -6.55 5.12 -21.43
C SER A 277 -7.30 5.46 -20.14
N ASP A 278 -6.79 5.00 -19.01
CA ASP A 278 -7.32 5.19 -17.67
C ASP A 278 -6.91 6.50 -17.02
N ASP A 279 -5.66 6.95 -17.24
CA ASP A 279 -5.15 8.17 -16.66
C ASP A 279 -5.72 9.44 -17.31
N GLU A 280 -6.02 9.41 -18.63
CA GLU A 280 -6.62 10.54 -19.33
C GLU A 280 -8.03 10.89 -18.84
N PHE A 281 -8.86 9.87 -18.55
CA PHE A 281 -10.22 10.08 -18.08
C PHE A 281 -10.26 10.80 -16.73
N PHE A 282 -9.31 10.47 -15.83
CA PHE A 282 -9.22 11.07 -14.50
C PHE A 282 -8.64 12.48 -14.51
N GLN A 283 -7.64 12.73 -15.34
CA GLN A 283 -7.07 14.07 -15.51
C GLN A 283 -8.12 15.07 -15.98
N ARG A 284 -8.99 14.68 -16.93
CA ARG A 284 -10.09 15.54 -17.42
C ARG A 284 -11.14 15.84 -16.34
N LYS A 285 -11.51 14.87 -15.47
CA LYS A 285 -12.47 15.12 -14.36
C LYS A 285 -11.88 15.99 -13.26
N ARG A 286 -10.62 15.81 -12.88
CA ARG A 286 -9.94 16.69 -11.90
C ARG A 286 -9.84 18.15 -12.39
N ARG A 287 -9.57 18.39 -13.67
CA ARG A 287 -9.57 19.75 -14.24
C ARG A 287 -10.94 20.41 -14.25
N ARG A 288 -12.02 19.64 -14.42
CA ARG A 288 -13.40 20.18 -14.32
C ARG A 288 -13.82 20.49 -12.90
N ALA A 289 -13.42 19.71 -11.91
CA ALA A 289 -13.73 19.93 -10.50
C ALA A 289 -12.98 21.14 -9.90
N ARG A 290 -11.85 21.56 -10.47
CA ARG A 290 -11.04 22.71 -9.99
C ARG A 290 -11.35 24.05 -10.66
N ARG A 291 -12.35 24.13 -11.54
CA ARG A 291 -12.77 25.45 -12.08
C ARG A 291 -13.52 26.22 -10.98
N PRO A 292 -13.05 27.41 -10.56
CA PRO A 292 -13.79 28.23 -9.60
C PRO A 292 -15.13 28.60 -10.19
N SER A 293 -16.19 28.54 -9.40
CA SER A 293 -17.50 29.04 -9.75
C SER A 293 -17.40 30.55 -10.02
N VAL A 294 -17.57 30.94 -11.26
CA VAL A 294 -17.75 32.35 -11.64
C VAL A 294 -19.07 32.79 -11.07
N LYS A 295 -19.05 33.61 -10.00
CA LYS A 295 -20.22 34.31 -9.51
C LYS A 295 -20.67 35.33 -10.56
N PHE A 296 -21.76 35.08 -11.25
CA PHE A 296 -22.45 36.11 -12.02
C PHE A 296 -23.04 37.14 -11.05
N GLY A 297 -22.43 38.32 -11.01
CA GLY A 297 -23.02 39.48 -10.37
C GLY A 297 -24.26 39.94 -11.13
N VAL A 298 -25.43 39.94 -10.47
CA VAL A 298 -26.62 40.54 -11.00
C VAL A 298 -26.46 42.04 -10.87
N ALA A 299 -26.31 42.75 -11.99
CA ALA A 299 -26.40 44.20 -12.03
C ALA A 299 -27.85 44.64 -11.94
N HIS A 300 -28.25 45.23 -10.81
CA HIS A 300 -29.49 46.05 -10.73
C HIS A 300 -29.22 47.33 -11.51
N LYS A 301 -30.01 47.55 -12.57
CA LYS A 301 -30.23 48.91 -13.12
C LYS A 301 -31.44 49.54 -12.40
N ALA A 302 -31.19 50.76 -11.99
CA ALA A 302 -32.20 51.69 -11.51
C ALA A 302 -33.19 52.11 -12.60
#